data_62f2a787599ffca4d1facf83e4625d57
#
_entry.id   62f2a787599ffca4d1facf83e4625d57
#
_cell.length_a   1.000
_cell.length_b   1.000
_cell.length_c   1.000
_cell.angle_alpha   90.00
_cell.angle_beta   90.00
_cell.angle_gamma   90.00
#
_symmetry.space_group_name_H-M   'P 1'
#
loop_
_entity.id
_entity.type
_entity.pdbx_description
1 polymer ?
#
loop_
_entity_poly.entity_id
_entity_poly.type
_entity_poly.pdbx_seq_one_letter_code
_entity_poly.pdbx_strand_id
1 'polypeptide(L)'
;MPGSIDFVFLDIGGVLYDDRIYAEAWRRALREAGGGFADEEFDQEYAACRAAQNGSFRRRLADRFIGGDADLDRLERLASCHWHYPPSSLHADVLQSLEALRDAGFRLGVIANQPTQVRAALERDGLVPFFEVWGVSDDLGLQKPDAALFFHAVRTAGVEPGRAVMVGDRLDYDVRPAKAAGLRTVWVLRGEAPDLPTAEQLAEADAAVADLRELPEVIGALAGSGAR
;
A
#
# COMPACT_ATOMS: atom_id res chain seq x y z
N MET A 1 25.50 -9.59 -13.44
CA MET A 1 24.69 -8.71 -14.31
C MET A 1 23.94 -7.74 -13.40
N PRO A 2 24.29 -6.44 -13.32
CA PRO A 2 23.46 -5.50 -12.62
C PRO A 2 22.21 -5.26 -13.48
N GLY A 3 21.02 -5.44 -12.94
CA GLY A 3 19.84 -4.88 -13.53
C GLY A 3 18.58 -5.72 -13.74
N SER A 4 18.55 -7.05 -13.52
CA SER A 4 17.26 -7.74 -13.62
C SER A 4 16.47 -7.59 -12.31
N ILE A 5 15.20 -7.23 -12.40
CA ILE A 5 14.25 -7.36 -11.30
C ILE A 5 13.84 -8.84 -11.24
N ASP A 6 13.86 -9.42 -10.05
CA ASP A 6 13.48 -10.82 -9.82
C ASP A 6 12.24 -10.93 -8.94
N PHE A 7 12.00 -9.92 -8.10
CA PHE A 7 10.99 -9.98 -7.08
C PHE A 7 10.12 -8.71 -7.07
N VAL A 8 8.80 -8.89 -6.99
CA VAL A 8 7.82 -7.81 -6.89
C VAL A 8 7.10 -7.91 -5.57
N PHE A 9 7.25 -6.91 -4.72
CA PHE A 9 6.46 -6.73 -3.51
C PHE A 9 5.29 -5.80 -3.79
N LEU A 10 4.09 -6.18 -3.36
CA LEU A 10 2.89 -5.35 -3.50
C LEU A 10 2.36 -4.98 -2.12
N ASP A 11 1.85 -3.76 -1.98
CA ASP A 11 0.95 -3.43 -0.89
C ASP A 11 -0.41 -4.11 -1.11
N ILE A 12 -1.22 -4.18 -0.06
CA ILE A 12 -2.54 -4.82 -0.09
C ILE A 12 -3.63 -3.75 -0.23
N GLY A 13 -3.72 -2.83 0.74
CA GLY A 13 -4.69 -1.75 0.73
C GLY A 13 -4.39 -0.74 -0.37
N GLY A 14 -5.41 -0.23 -1.06
CA GLY A 14 -5.23 0.69 -2.19
C GLY A 14 -4.62 0.05 -3.44
N VAL A 15 -3.86 -1.05 -3.30
CA VAL A 15 -3.18 -1.73 -4.42
C VAL A 15 -3.95 -2.97 -4.89
N LEU A 16 -4.25 -3.90 -4.01
CA LEU A 16 -5.05 -5.09 -4.35
C LEU A 16 -6.54 -4.86 -4.07
N TYR A 17 -6.85 -4.17 -2.98
CA TYR A 17 -8.21 -3.87 -2.54
C TYR A 17 -8.48 -2.38 -2.45
N ASP A 18 -9.71 -1.99 -2.68
CA ASP A 18 -10.19 -0.61 -2.56
C ASP A 18 -10.19 -0.14 -1.10
N ASP A 19 -9.35 0.81 -0.77
CA ASP A 19 -9.18 1.36 0.58
C ASP A 19 -10.25 2.39 0.99
N ARG A 20 -11.18 2.76 0.11
CA ARG A 20 -12.33 3.61 0.51
C ARG A 20 -13.13 2.97 1.64
N ILE A 21 -13.12 1.64 1.74
CA ILE A 21 -13.74 0.88 2.84
C ILE A 21 -13.07 1.20 4.18
N TYR A 22 -11.76 1.34 4.19
CA TYR A 22 -11.01 1.69 5.40
C TYR A 22 -11.26 3.15 5.81
N ALA A 23 -11.29 4.07 4.85
CA ALA A 23 -11.66 5.47 5.10
C ALA A 23 -13.07 5.59 5.69
N GLU A 24 -14.03 4.81 5.17
CA GLU A 24 -15.39 4.78 5.70
C GLU A 24 -15.46 4.18 7.12
N ALA A 25 -14.68 3.15 7.41
CA ALA A 25 -14.57 2.60 8.76
C ALA A 25 -14.04 3.65 9.77
N TRP A 26 -13.05 4.45 9.36
CA TRP A 26 -12.55 5.57 10.16
C TRP A 26 -13.57 6.69 10.32
N ARG A 27 -14.35 7.02 9.29
CA ARG A 27 -15.45 7.98 9.39
C ARG A 27 -16.44 7.57 10.46
N ARG A 28 -16.83 6.30 10.49
CA ARG A 28 -17.74 5.73 11.51
C ARG A 28 -17.13 5.76 12.90
N ALA A 29 -15.88 5.31 13.02
CA ALA A 29 -15.17 5.29 14.31
C ALA A 29 -15.06 6.70 14.92
N LEU A 30 -14.75 7.71 14.13
CA LEU A 30 -14.70 9.10 14.58
C LEU A 30 -16.06 9.60 15.08
N ARG A 31 -17.16 9.26 14.39
CA ARG A 31 -18.52 9.61 14.83
C ARG A 31 -18.89 8.90 16.14
N GLU A 32 -18.59 7.62 16.26
CA GLU A 32 -18.83 6.84 17.49
C GLU A 32 -18.01 7.36 18.67
N ALA A 33 -16.82 7.92 18.40
CA ALA A 33 -16.00 8.56 19.42
C ALA A 33 -16.48 9.97 19.82
N GLY A 34 -17.53 10.50 19.18
CA GLY A 34 -18.14 11.79 19.50
C GLY A 34 -17.79 12.91 18.52
N GLY A 35 -17.14 12.62 17.43
CA GLY A 35 -16.85 13.59 16.36
C GLY A 35 -18.11 14.08 15.66
N GLY A 36 -18.34 15.40 15.66
CA GLY A 36 -19.46 16.08 15.00
C GLY A 36 -18.98 16.76 13.72
N PHE A 37 -19.16 16.12 12.55
CA PHE A 37 -18.78 16.66 11.25
C PHE A 37 -19.72 16.19 10.15
N ALA A 38 -19.84 16.99 9.08
CA ALA A 38 -20.54 16.61 7.86
C ALA A 38 -19.69 15.66 7.00
N ASP A 39 -20.32 14.88 6.11
CA ASP A 39 -19.60 13.97 5.21
C ASP A 39 -18.61 14.73 4.32
N GLU A 40 -19.02 15.90 3.82
CA GLU A 40 -18.20 16.75 2.98
C GLU A 40 -16.93 17.25 3.69
N GLU A 41 -17.03 17.53 5.00
CA GLU A 41 -15.85 17.96 5.80
C GLU A 41 -14.85 16.82 5.95
N PHE A 42 -15.32 15.57 6.17
CA PHE A 42 -14.47 14.40 6.21
C PHE A 42 -13.81 14.17 4.85
N ASP A 43 -14.57 14.20 3.76
CA ASP A 43 -14.06 13.95 2.42
C ASP A 43 -13.00 14.97 2.01
N GLN A 44 -13.20 16.26 2.35
CA GLN A 44 -12.22 17.32 2.11
C GLN A 44 -10.93 17.10 2.89
N GLU A 45 -11.02 16.77 4.19
CA GLU A 45 -9.84 16.52 5.02
C GLU A 45 -9.11 15.25 4.58
N TYR A 46 -9.84 14.20 4.25
CA TYR A 46 -9.27 12.96 3.74
C TYR A 46 -8.56 13.18 2.39
N ALA A 47 -9.17 13.92 1.47
CA ALA A 47 -8.54 14.30 0.21
C ALA A 47 -7.27 15.13 0.43
N ALA A 48 -7.28 16.05 1.43
CA ALA A 48 -6.09 16.83 1.80
C ALA A 48 -4.97 15.94 2.39
N CYS A 49 -5.32 14.87 3.15
CA CYS A 49 -4.34 13.89 3.61
C CYS A 49 -3.70 13.14 2.43
N ARG A 50 -4.52 12.69 1.48
CA ARG A 50 -4.05 12.01 0.27
C ARG A 50 -3.15 12.92 -0.58
N ALA A 51 -3.54 14.18 -0.75
CA ALA A 51 -2.75 15.15 -1.50
C ALA A 51 -1.37 15.43 -0.87
N ALA A 52 -1.30 15.42 0.46
CA ALA A 52 -0.06 15.71 1.18
C ALA A 52 1.00 14.60 1.09
N GLN A 53 0.58 13.34 0.94
CA GLN A 53 1.47 12.18 0.88
C GLN A 53 2.54 12.17 1.99
N ASN A 54 2.14 12.56 3.19
CA ASN A 54 3.02 12.60 4.37
C ASN A 54 2.22 12.42 5.67
N GLY A 55 2.76 11.60 6.57
CA GLY A 55 2.21 11.39 7.90
C GLY A 55 0.94 10.54 7.94
N SER A 56 0.54 10.22 9.16
CA SER A 56 -0.63 9.37 9.40
C SER A 56 -1.93 10.15 9.18
N PHE A 57 -2.72 9.76 8.19
CA PHE A 57 -4.06 10.32 8.00
C PHE A 57 -4.95 10.06 9.24
N ARG A 58 -4.76 8.93 9.93
CA ARG A 58 -5.48 8.58 11.16
C ARG A 58 -5.28 9.64 12.24
N ARG A 59 -4.03 10.02 12.50
CA ARG A 59 -3.71 11.08 13.46
C ARG A 59 -4.33 12.40 13.02
N ARG A 60 -4.16 12.77 11.75
CA ARG A 60 -4.67 14.03 11.22
C ARG A 60 -6.20 14.13 11.28
N LEU A 61 -6.92 13.06 10.93
CA LEU A 61 -8.38 13.02 11.04
C LEU A 61 -8.84 13.04 12.52
N ALA A 62 -8.13 12.31 13.40
CA ALA A 62 -8.42 12.31 14.82
C ALA A 62 -8.22 13.71 15.44
N ASP A 63 -7.10 14.36 15.15
CA ASP A 63 -6.80 15.71 15.64
C ASP A 63 -7.83 16.74 15.12
N ARG A 64 -8.26 16.59 13.87
CA ARG A 64 -9.24 17.49 13.22
C ARG A 64 -10.65 17.35 13.79
N PHE A 65 -11.11 16.12 14.07
CA PHE A 65 -12.52 15.84 14.37
C PHE A 65 -12.80 15.47 15.83
N ILE A 66 -11.78 15.07 16.59
CA ILE A 66 -11.91 14.72 18.02
C ILE A 66 -11.08 15.72 18.87
N GLY A 67 -9.83 16.00 18.47
CA GLY A 67 -8.90 16.85 19.18
C GLY A 67 -7.51 16.21 19.33
N GLY A 68 -6.51 17.02 19.70
CA GLY A 68 -5.11 16.58 19.74
C GLY A 68 -4.77 15.54 20.81
N ASP A 69 -5.67 15.27 21.74
CA ASP A 69 -5.57 14.24 22.78
C ASP A 69 -6.39 12.97 22.43
N ALA A 70 -6.85 12.83 21.19
CA ALA A 70 -7.61 11.69 20.74
C ALA A 70 -6.86 10.36 20.95
N ASP A 71 -7.54 9.41 21.58
CA ASP A 71 -7.06 8.03 21.77
C ASP A 71 -7.10 7.26 20.44
N LEU A 72 -5.97 7.21 19.75
CA LEU A 72 -5.87 6.51 18.46
C LEU A 72 -6.10 5.02 18.59
N ASP A 73 -5.69 4.37 19.68
CA ASP A 73 -5.90 2.93 19.88
C ASP A 73 -7.39 2.62 20.04
N ARG A 74 -8.13 3.51 20.69
CA ARG A 74 -9.60 3.39 20.77
C ARG A 74 -10.23 3.56 19.40
N LEU A 75 -9.83 4.56 18.64
CA LEU A 75 -10.33 4.81 17.27
C LEU A 75 -10.03 3.64 16.34
N GLU A 76 -8.82 3.08 16.42
CA GLU A 76 -8.43 1.90 15.65
C GLU A 76 -9.30 0.68 15.98
N ARG A 77 -9.56 0.43 17.28
CA ARG A 77 -10.49 -0.63 17.70
C ARG A 77 -11.90 -0.42 17.19
N LEU A 78 -12.41 0.81 17.19
CA LEU A 78 -13.73 1.13 16.63
C LEU A 78 -13.74 0.92 15.11
N ALA A 79 -12.73 1.42 14.40
CA ALA A 79 -12.61 1.26 12.95
C ALA A 79 -12.53 -0.23 12.56
N SER A 80 -11.79 -1.05 13.31
CA SER A 80 -11.65 -2.47 13.05
C SER A 80 -12.96 -3.27 13.20
N CYS A 81 -13.96 -2.75 13.93
CA CYS A 81 -15.29 -3.33 13.96
C CYS A 81 -16.07 -3.13 12.65
N HIS A 82 -15.71 -2.14 11.86
CA HIS A 82 -16.37 -1.78 10.60
C HIS A 82 -15.56 -2.16 9.38
N TRP A 83 -14.28 -2.49 9.56
CA TRP A 83 -13.37 -2.74 8.46
C TRP A 83 -13.23 -4.23 8.14
N HIS A 84 -13.46 -4.57 6.90
CA HIS A 84 -13.13 -5.85 6.28
C HIS A 84 -13.10 -5.68 4.78
N TYR A 85 -12.38 -6.53 4.06
CA TYR A 85 -12.43 -6.55 2.61
C TYR A 85 -13.55 -7.49 2.12
N PRO A 86 -14.71 -6.98 1.66
CA PRO A 86 -15.70 -7.80 0.97
C PRO A 86 -15.17 -8.20 -0.42
N PRO A 87 -15.73 -9.27 -1.04
CA PRO A 87 -15.31 -9.68 -2.39
C PRO A 87 -15.36 -8.55 -3.44
N SER A 88 -16.32 -7.63 -3.28
CA SER A 88 -16.48 -6.47 -4.18
C SER A 88 -15.38 -5.41 -4.08
N SER A 89 -14.51 -5.49 -3.07
CA SER A 89 -13.40 -4.55 -2.90
C SER A 89 -12.12 -4.97 -3.63
N LEU A 90 -12.03 -6.21 -4.11
CA LEU A 90 -10.91 -6.63 -4.94
C LEU A 90 -10.96 -5.88 -6.27
N HIS A 91 -9.87 -5.21 -6.64
CA HIS A 91 -9.78 -4.54 -7.95
C HIS A 91 -9.81 -5.56 -9.09
N ALA A 92 -10.54 -5.25 -10.14
CA ALA A 92 -10.81 -6.18 -11.25
C ALA A 92 -9.55 -6.59 -12.06
N ASP A 93 -8.50 -5.78 -11.99
CA ASP A 93 -7.24 -6.01 -12.69
C ASP A 93 -6.27 -6.93 -11.92
N VAL A 94 -6.50 -7.20 -10.64
CA VAL A 94 -5.53 -7.86 -9.75
C VAL A 94 -5.17 -9.26 -10.22
N LEU A 95 -6.13 -10.16 -10.35
CA LEU A 95 -5.85 -11.55 -10.69
C LEU A 95 -5.07 -11.67 -12.00
N GLN A 96 -5.55 -11.00 -13.06
CA GLN A 96 -4.90 -11.01 -14.36
C GLN A 96 -3.48 -10.44 -14.31
N SER A 97 -3.27 -9.39 -13.51
CA SER A 97 -1.96 -8.76 -13.37
C SER A 97 -0.97 -9.63 -12.60
N LEU A 98 -1.42 -10.32 -11.52
CA LEU A 98 -0.58 -11.26 -10.78
C LEU A 98 -0.19 -12.48 -11.65
N GLU A 99 -1.13 -12.99 -12.45
CA GLU A 99 -0.85 -14.04 -13.44
C GLU A 99 0.20 -13.57 -14.46
N ALA A 100 0.01 -12.39 -15.04
CA ALA A 100 0.93 -11.83 -16.04
C ALA A 100 2.33 -11.58 -15.47
N LEU A 101 2.45 -11.10 -14.21
CA LEU A 101 3.73 -10.94 -13.54
C LEU A 101 4.44 -12.29 -13.34
N ARG A 102 3.71 -13.30 -12.89
CA ARG A 102 4.26 -14.66 -12.71
C ARG A 102 4.69 -15.28 -14.04
N ASP A 103 3.88 -15.12 -15.09
CA ASP A 103 4.18 -15.62 -16.44
C ASP A 103 5.41 -14.91 -17.06
N ALA A 104 5.64 -13.65 -16.68
CA ALA A 104 6.86 -12.92 -17.02
C ALA A 104 8.09 -13.35 -16.20
N GLY A 105 7.92 -14.27 -15.24
CA GLY A 105 9.01 -14.87 -14.45
C GLY A 105 9.30 -14.14 -13.14
N PHE A 106 8.49 -13.18 -12.72
CA PHE A 106 8.66 -12.50 -11.44
C PHE A 106 8.14 -13.36 -10.27
N ARG A 107 8.88 -13.37 -9.17
CA ARG A 107 8.44 -13.88 -7.88
C ARG A 107 7.71 -12.78 -7.13
N LEU A 108 6.66 -13.11 -6.39
CA LEU A 108 5.78 -12.13 -5.77
C LEU A 108 5.74 -12.27 -4.25
N GLY A 109 5.56 -11.16 -3.56
CA GLY A 109 5.32 -11.10 -2.13
C GLY A 109 4.49 -9.87 -1.76
N VAL A 110 4.09 -9.78 -0.50
CA VAL A 110 3.40 -8.60 0.05
C VAL A 110 4.25 -7.89 1.09
N ILE A 111 4.17 -6.56 1.12
CA ILE A 111 4.66 -5.70 2.21
C ILE A 111 3.52 -4.73 2.55
N ALA A 112 2.83 -4.97 3.68
CA ALA A 112 1.60 -4.25 4.01
C ALA A 112 1.46 -3.98 5.50
N ASN A 113 0.92 -2.80 5.84
CA ASN A 113 0.46 -2.50 7.20
C ASN A 113 -0.97 -2.99 7.34
N GLN A 114 -1.13 -4.24 7.74
CA GLN A 114 -2.41 -4.93 7.79
C GLN A 114 -2.50 -5.83 9.03
N PRO A 115 -3.72 -6.04 9.56
CA PRO A 115 -3.94 -7.05 10.57
C PRO A 115 -3.80 -8.46 9.99
N THR A 116 -3.42 -9.44 10.83
CA THR A 116 -3.28 -10.85 10.44
C THR A 116 -4.52 -11.39 9.70
N GLN A 117 -5.72 -10.90 10.05
CA GLN A 117 -6.99 -11.31 9.45
C GLN A 117 -7.11 -11.00 7.96
N VAL A 118 -6.29 -10.10 7.41
CA VAL A 118 -6.28 -9.79 5.96
C VAL A 118 -6.05 -11.05 5.11
N ARG A 119 -5.32 -12.03 5.67
CA ARG A 119 -5.05 -13.29 4.99
C ARG A 119 -6.32 -14.01 4.55
N ALA A 120 -7.37 -13.99 5.38
CA ALA A 120 -8.65 -14.62 5.04
C ALA A 120 -9.32 -14.02 3.79
N ALA A 121 -9.17 -12.71 3.56
CA ALA A 121 -9.66 -12.08 2.33
C ALA A 121 -8.85 -12.55 1.11
N LEU A 122 -7.52 -12.59 1.21
CA LEU A 122 -6.66 -13.06 0.12
C LEU A 122 -6.86 -14.56 -0.18
N GLU A 123 -7.13 -15.39 0.84
CA GLU A 123 -7.47 -16.81 0.66
C GLU A 123 -8.80 -16.97 -0.08
N ARG A 124 -9.84 -16.26 0.37
CA ARG A 124 -11.16 -16.26 -0.27
C ARG A 124 -11.08 -15.88 -1.75
N ASP A 125 -10.25 -14.88 -2.08
CA ASP A 125 -10.13 -14.34 -3.43
C ASP A 125 -9.05 -15.05 -4.27
N GLY A 126 -8.45 -16.13 -3.73
CA GLY A 126 -7.48 -16.98 -4.46
C GLY A 126 -6.12 -16.33 -4.67
N LEU A 127 -5.77 -15.30 -3.89
CA LEU A 127 -4.52 -14.55 -4.08
C LEU A 127 -3.31 -15.17 -3.35
N VAL A 128 -3.53 -15.91 -2.25
CA VAL A 128 -2.44 -16.48 -1.44
C VAL A 128 -1.42 -17.28 -2.25
N PRO A 129 -1.81 -18.13 -3.23
CA PRO A 129 -0.85 -18.93 -4.00
C PRO A 129 0.12 -18.12 -4.88
N PHE A 130 -0.11 -16.83 -5.05
CA PHE A 130 0.80 -15.97 -5.81
C PHE A 130 1.99 -15.51 -4.98
N PHE A 131 1.89 -15.45 -3.65
CA PHE A 131 2.85 -14.79 -2.79
C PHE A 131 3.75 -15.77 -2.05
N GLU A 132 5.06 -15.64 -2.25
CA GLU A 132 6.09 -16.43 -1.56
C GLU A 132 6.52 -15.77 -0.23
N VAL A 133 6.38 -14.46 -0.10
CA VAL A 133 6.80 -13.68 1.06
C VAL A 133 5.63 -12.89 1.64
N TRP A 134 5.48 -12.99 2.96
CA TRP A 134 4.46 -12.28 3.74
C TRP A 134 5.12 -11.26 4.66
N GLY A 135 5.18 -10.01 4.22
CA GLY A 135 5.61 -8.85 4.99
C GLY A 135 4.39 -8.11 5.59
N VAL A 136 3.57 -8.80 6.38
CA VAL A 136 2.38 -8.21 7.03
C VAL A 136 2.76 -7.72 8.42
N SER A 137 2.42 -6.47 8.73
CA SER A 137 2.88 -5.77 9.93
C SER A 137 2.53 -6.49 11.22
N ASP A 138 1.29 -6.93 11.39
CA ASP A 138 0.84 -7.57 12.64
C ASP A 138 1.50 -8.95 12.85
N ASP A 139 1.81 -9.67 11.77
CA ASP A 139 2.48 -10.98 11.87
C ASP A 139 3.94 -10.84 12.33
N LEU A 140 4.57 -9.71 12.03
CA LEU A 140 6.00 -9.50 12.23
C LEU A 140 6.32 -8.54 13.39
N GLY A 141 5.36 -7.75 13.86
CA GLY A 141 5.61 -6.65 14.77
C GLY A 141 6.46 -5.52 14.14
N LEU A 142 6.51 -5.43 12.82
CA LEU A 142 7.22 -4.44 12.03
C LEU A 142 6.21 -3.71 11.14
N GLN A 143 6.41 -2.42 10.89
CA GLN A 143 5.44 -1.67 10.07
C GLN A 143 6.12 -0.65 9.16
N LYS A 144 5.51 -0.38 8.01
CA LYS A 144 5.88 0.77 7.17
C LYS A 144 5.58 2.06 7.94
N PRO A 145 6.41 3.10 7.83
CA PRO A 145 7.54 3.27 6.91
C PRO A 145 8.90 2.79 7.47
N ASP A 146 8.93 1.98 8.55
CA ASP A 146 10.20 1.47 9.08
C ASP A 146 10.91 0.59 8.02
N ALA A 147 12.16 0.92 7.74
CA ALA A 147 13.00 0.16 6.83
C ALA A 147 13.19 -1.31 7.24
N ALA A 148 13.00 -1.64 8.52
CA ALA A 148 13.12 -3.00 9.05
C ALA A 148 12.16 -3.97 8.35
N LEU A 149 10.92 -3.55 8.01
CA LEU A 149 9.96 -4.38 7.31
C LEU A 149 10.44 -4.70 5.88
N PHE A 150 10.96 -3.70 5.16
CA PHE A 150 11.50 -3.89 3.80
C PHE A 150 12.73 -4.80 3.79
N PHE A 151 13.67 -4.59 4.71
CA PHE A 151 14.85 -5.46 4.85
C PHE A 151 14.47 -6.89 5.23
N HIS A 152 13.47 -7.08 6.11
CA HIS A 152 12.95 -8.40 6.44
C HIS A 152 12.42 -9.10 5.19
N ALA A 153 11.58 -8.43 4.40
CA ALA A 153 10.97 -8.99 3.20
C ALA A 153 12.00 -9.36 2.13
N VAL A 154 12.94 -8.46 1.82
CA VAL A 154 14.02 -8.70 0.85
C VAL A 154 14.90 -9.88 1.27
N ARG A 155 15.29 -9.95 2.55
CA ARG A 155 16.07 -11.06 3.09
C ARG A 155 15.30 -12.40 3.02
N THR A 156 14.00 -12.39 3.34
CA THR A 156 13.16 -13.59 3.25
C THR A 156 13.01 -14.06 1.80
N ALA A 157 12.90 -13.12 0.85
CA ALA A 157 12.88 -13.41 -0.57
C ALA A 157 14.22 -13.97 -1.11
N GLY A 158 15.33 -13.75 -0.38
CA GLY A 158 16.66 -14.15 -0.81
C GLY A 158 17.16 -13.39 -2.04
N VAL A 159 16.81 -12.10 -2.16
CA VAL A 159 17.23 -11.25 -3.27
C VAL A 159 17.97 -10.01 -2.77
N GLU A 160 18.82 -9.43 -3.62
CA GLU A 160 19.42 -8.11 -3.35
C GLU A 160 18.36 -7.01 -3.49
N PRO A 161 18.39 -5.95 -2.66
CA PRO A 161 17.39 -4.87 -2.71
C PRO A 161 17.18 -4.28 -4.11
N GLY A 162 18.25 -4.02 -4.85
CA GLY A 162 18.21 -3.47 -6.22
C GLY A 162 17.62 -4.41 -7.27
N ARG A 163 17.33 -5.67 -6.92
CA ARG A 163 16.65 -6.67 -7.74
C ARG A 163 15.19 -6.89 -7.33
N ALA A 164 14.70 -6.10 -6.40
CA ALA A 164 13.32 -6.09 -5.97
C ALA A 164 12.66 -4.75 -6.30
N VAL A 165 11.35 -4.77 -6.54
CA VAL A 165 10.52 -3.58 -6.70
C VAL A 165 9.41 -3.59 -5.66
N MET A 166 9.14 -2.44 -5.05
CA MET A 166 7.95 -2.18 -4.24
C MET A 166 6.90 -1.48 -5.07
N VAL A 167 5.70 -2.04 -5.10
CA VAL A 167 4.50 -1.50 -5.74
C VAL A 167 3.54 -1.07 -4.65
N GLY A 168 3.29 0.21 -4.52
CA GLY A 168 2.44 0.77 -3.47
C GLY A 168 1.72 2.02 -3.93
N ASP A 169 0.75 2.48 -3.17
CA ASP A 169 -0.08 3.64 -3.48
C ASP A 169 0.27 4.89 -2.67
N ARG A 170 1.21 4.77 -1.71
CA ARG A 170 1.65 5.89 -0.87
C ARG A 170 3.13 6.21 -1.02
N LEU A 171 3.43 7.49 -1.22
CA LEU A 171 4.81 7.94 -1.30
C LEU A 171 5.55 7.78 0.04
N ASP A 172 4.92 8.13 1.15
CA ASP A 172 5.55 8.16 2.48
C ASP A 172 5.62 6.78 3.15
N TYR A 173 4.75 5.84 2.82
CA TYR A 173 4.74 4.50 3.41
C TYR A 173 5.36 3.43 2.50
N ASP A 174 5.29 3.61 1.17
CA ASP A 174 5.76 2.60 0.21
C ASP A 174 6.99 3.07 -0.56
N VAL A 175 6.89 4.21 -1.27
CA VAL A 175 7.90 4.62 -2.24
C VAL A 175 9.18 5.10 -1.55
N ARG A 176 9.09 6.11 -0.68
CA ARG A 176 10.27 6.70 -0.03
C ARG A 176 11.04 5.68 0.82
N PRO A 177 10.38 4.89 1.72
CA PRO A 177 11.10 3.94 2.55
C PRO A 177 11.64 2.75 1.76
N ALA A 178 10.94 2.24 0.73
CA ALA A 178 11.47 1.19 -0.13
C ALA A 178 12.71 1.66 -0.90
N LYS A 179 12.67 2.88 -1.44
CA LYS A 179 13.80 3.50 -2.12
C LYS A 179 15.00 3.71 -1.20
N ALA A 180 14.75 4.16 0.05
CA ALA A 180 15.78 4.27 1.08
C ALA A 180 16.38 2.90 1.46
N ALA A 181 15.60 1.82 1.38
CA ALA A 181 16.07 0.45 1.57
C ALA A 181 16.75 -0.15 0.33
N GLY A 182 16.84 0.58 -0.77
CA GLY A 182 17.53 0.19 -2.00
C GLY A 182 16.69 -0.57 -3.01
N LEU A 183 15.37 -0.67 -2.81
CA LEU A 183 14.46 -1.26 -3.79
C LEU A 183 14.18 -0.28 -4.93
N ARG A 184 13.76 -0.81 -6.08
CA ARG A 184 13.05 -0.04 -7.10
C ARG A 184 11.61 0.19 -6.65
N THR A 185 10.94 1.20 -7.22
CA THR A 185 9.61 1.61 -6.79
C THR A 185 8.68 1.89 -7.96
N VAL A 186 7.46 1.40 -7.86
CA VAL A 186 6.36 1.76 -8.75
C VAL A 186 5.21 2.31 -7.92
N TRP A 187 4.79 3.53 -8.22
CA TRP A 187 3.67 4.18 -7.56
C TRP A 187 2.37 3.90 -8.30
N VAL A 188 1.40 3.28 -7.65
CA VAL A 188 0.06 3.04 -8.21
C VAL A 188 -0.83 4.23 -7.90
N LEU A 189 -1.38 4.86 -8.93
CA LEU A 189 -2.18 6.09 -8.82
C LEU A 189 -3.65 5.79 -8.51
N ARG A 190 -3.88 5.03 -7.43
CA ARG A 190 -5.20 4.72 -6.87
C ARG A 190 -5.11 4.60 -5.34
N GLY A 191 -6.17 4.19 -4.65
CA GLY A 191 -6.18 4.05 -3.19
C GLY A 191 -5.91 5.37 -2.48
N GLU A 192 -4.81 5.41 -1.72
CA GLU A 192 -4.36 6.59 -0.97
C GLU A 192 -3.52 7.59 -1.83
N ALA A 193 -3.26 7.29 -3.11
CA ALA A 193 -2.67 8.28 -4.00
C ALA A 193 -3.60 9.47 -4.22
N PRO A 194 -3.09 10.70 -4.43
CA PRO A 194 -3.93 11.87 -4.72
C PRO A 194 -4.61 11.73 -6.09
N ASP A 195 -5.78 12.33 -6.24
CA ASP A 195 -6.49 12.34 -7.52
C ASP A 195 -5.72 13.07 -8.63
N LEU A 196 -4.92 14.06 -8.24
CA LEU A 196 -4.06 14.86 -9.15
C LEU A 196 -2.65 14.97 -8.54
N PRO A 197 -1.77 13.98 -8.78
CA PRO A 197 -0.39 14.05 -8.30
C PRO A 197 0.38 15.16 -8.99
N THR A 198 1.28 15.82 -8.25
CA THR A 198 2.17 16.82 -8.82
C THR A 198 3.32 16.18 -9.60
N ALA A 199 3.99 16.96 -10.46
CA ALA A 199 5.15 16.48 -11.19
C ALA A 199 6.30 16.07 -10.24
N GLU A 200 6.47 16.78 -9.13
CA GLU A 200 7.45 16.45 -8.08
C GLU A 200 7.10 15.11 -7.41
N GLN A 201 5.83 14.87 -7.08
CA GLN A 201 5.38 13.60 -6.51
C GLN A 201 5.61 12.43 -7.48
N LEU A 202 5.27 12.61 -8.76
CA LEU A 202 5.51 11.59 -9.79
C LEU A 202 6.99 11.25 -9.95
N ALA A 203 7.89 12.22 -9.78
CA ALA A 203 9.33 12.04 -9.89
C ALA A 203 9.96 11.30 -8.69
N GLU A 204 9.22 11.10 -7.59
CA GLU A 204 9.76 10.38 -6.43
C GLU A 204 9.87 8.87 -6.65
N ALA A 205 8.95 8.27 -7.40
CA ALA A 205 9.01 6.86 -7.78
C ALA A 205 9.87 6.63 -9.04
N ASP A 206 10.36 5.41 -9.25
CA ASP A 206 11.05 5.06 -10.48
C ASP A 206 10.10 4.96 -11.67
N ALA A 207 8.82 4.64 -11.40
CA ALA A 207 7.71 4.71 -12.36
C ALA A 207 6.38 4.92 -11.63
N ALA A 208 5.35 5.35 -12.38
CA ALA A 208 3.98 5.42 -11.89
C ALA A 208 3.03 4.77 -12.90
N VAL A 209 1.98 4.10 -12.40
CA VAL A 209 0.98 3.39 -13.20
C VAL A 209 -0.43 3.70 -12.71
N ALA A 210 -1.41 3.69 -13.60
CA ALA A 210 -2.80 3.90 -13.21
C ALA A 210 -3.43 2.63 -12.60
N ASP A 211 -3.02 1.45 -13.08
CA ASP A 211 -3.46 0.15 -12.58
C ASP A 211 -2.36 -0.93 -12.74
N LEU A 212 -2.62 -2.14 -12.23
CA LEU A 212 -1.60 -3.19 -12.21
C LEU A 212 -1.34 -3.85 -13.56
N ARG A 213 -2.18 -3.66 -14.57
CA ARG A 213 -2.02 -4.25 -15.91
C ARG A 213 -0.76 -3.75 -16.61
N GLU A 214 -0.31 -2.55 -16.25
CA GLU A 214 0.91 -1.96 -16.79
C GLU A 214 2.21 -2.51 -16.16
N LEU A 215 2.11 -3.20 -15.01
CA LEU A 215 3.28 -3.60 -14.22
C LEU A 215 4.28 -4.49 -14.98
N PRO A 216 3.88 -5.52 -15.74
CA PRO A 216 4.86 -6.38 -16.42
C PRO A 216 5.76 -5.60 -17.38
N GLU A 217 5.20 -4.67 -18.14
CA GLU A 217 5.94 -3.83 -19.08
C GLU A 217 6.82 -2.82 -18.34
N VAL A 218 6.25 -2.11 -17.35
CA VAL A 218 6.95 -1.07 -16.59
C VAL A 218 8.12 -1.66 -15.81
N ILE A 219 7.93 -2.81 -15.12
CA ILE A 219 9.00 -3.47 -14.37
C ILE A 219 10.07 -4.02 -15.32
N GLY A 220 9.68 -4.54 -16.49
CA GLY A 220 10.61 -4.94 -17.53
C GLY A 220 11.50 -3.79 -18.04
N ALA A 221 10.92 -2.59 -18.19
CA ALA A 221 11.66 -1.38 -18.57
C ALA A 221 12.63 -0.91 -17.46
N LEU A 222 12.21 -0.98 -16.18
CA LEU A 222 13.09 -0.67 -15.04
C LEU A 222 14.29 -1.62 -14.96
N ALA A 223 14.12 -2.90 -15.30
CA ALA A 223 15.20 -3.88 -15.36
C ALA A 223 16.24 -3.53 -16.44
N GLY A 224 15.82 -2.95 -17.57
CA GLY A 224 16.71 -2.55 -18.68
C GLY A 224 17.48 -1.24 -18.46
N SER A 225 16.97 -0.35 -17.61
CA SER A 225 17.56 1.00 -17.40
C SER A 225 18.79 1.02 -16.48
N GLY A 226 19.09 -0.05 -15.77
CA GLY A 226 20.29 -0.18 -14.92
C GLY A 226 21.60 -0.53 -15.65
N ALA A 227 21.60 -0.60 -16.97
CA ALA A 227 22.74 -1.03 -17.80
C ALA A 227 23.50 0.13 -18.50
N ARG A 228 23.37 1.38 -18.03
CA ARG A 228 24.15 2.50 -18.58
C ARG A 228 25.12 3.08 -17.56
#